data_c0f775a064f660780244382ace4601f2
#
_entry.id   c0f775a064f660780244382ace4601f2
#
_cell.length_a   1.000
_cell.length_b   1.000
_cell.length_c   1.000
_cell.angle_alpha   90.00
_cell.angle_beta   90.00
_cell.angle_gamma   90.00
#
_symmetry.space_group_name_H-M   'P 1'
#
loop_
_entity.id
_entity.type
_entity.pdbx_description
1 polymer ?
#
loop_
_entity_poly.entity_id
_entity_poly.type
_entity_poly.pdbx_seq_one_letter_code
_entity_poly.pdbx_strand_id
1 'polypeptide(L)'
;MEADNHTCDTLMPGLRKSLAAIALSELESEQSGAIDLFRVHSGPNLVVPASYGGTGATALEAVRAVRALGAVAPSLTVATMMHHFSVGSLFGMAEVAGTPTLEAALRRIAGQRMLVASGFAEGRVGQGILAPTMQARPVDGGFVINGVKKPCSLADSMDLLTASVALPSPDGSTELGLALIPADVDGLTVHPFWSTFALAGAQSHEVRLNDVFVGAEEVLVPQPELIEKLLELHGVGLIWFQMIICAAYTGIASRLVHQVLERSRGTVSDRAALAVRIESAAALTEGLALRVDSGETANDTLARALVTRYAVQDAVVGSVGQAVELLGGMAYVSSSDVAYLAAAAQAIAFHPPSRTSTAEGLLGYFAGQPLLVG
;
A
#
# COMPACT_ATOMS: atom_id res chain seq x y z
N MET A 1 4.55 -19.33 -5.01
CA MET A 1 5.52 -19.03 -3.88
C MET A 1 6.98 -19.17 -4.26
N GLU A 2 7.47 -20.23 -4.95
CA GLU A 2 8.90 -20.34 -5.30
C GLU A 2 9.37 -19.20 -6.23
N ALA A 3 8.62 -18.91 -7.27
CA ALA A 3 8.88 -17.78 -8.17
C ALA A 3 8.87 -16.43 -7.43
N ASP A 4 7.92 -16.25 -6.49
CA ASP A 4 7.81 -15.01 -5.69
C ASP A 4 9.04 -14.85 -4.79
N ASN A 5 9.45 -15.92 -4.12
CA ASN A 5 10.64 -15.94 -3.29
C ASN A 5 11.91 -15.61 -4.09
N HIS A 6 12.06 -16.21 -5.26
CA HIS A 6 13.18 -15.95 -6.16
C HIS A 6 13.20 -14.47 -6.61
N THR A 7 12.05 -13.93 -7.00
CA THR A 7 11.95 -12.52 -7.38
C THR A 7 12.32 -11.60 -6.22
N CYS A 8 11.77 -11.84 -5.02
CA CYS A 8 12.10 -11.05 -3.84
C CYS A 8 13.59 -11.12 -3.48
N ASP A 9 14.19 -12.31 -3.51
CA ASP A 9 15.61 -12.51 -3.19
C ASP A 9 16.55 -11.89 -4.25
N THR A 10 16.08 -11.74 -5.51
CA THR A 10 16.82 -11.06 -6.58
C THR A 10 16.78 -9.55 -6.40
N LEU A 11 15.60 -8.98 -6.12
CA LEU A 11 15.39 -7.52 -6.04
C LEU A 11 15.83 -6.92 -4.69
N MET A 12 15.72 -7.70 -3.62
CA MET A 12 16.08 -7.31 -2.24
C MET A 12 16.95 -8.42 -1.60
N PRO A 13 18.21 -8.58 -2.05
CA PRO A 13 19.07 -9.69 -1.62
C PRO A 13 19.23 -9.73 -0.10
N GLY A 14 18.90 -10.90 0.48
CA GLY A 14 19.06 -11.17 1.90
C GLY A 14 17.91 -10.71 2.80
N LEU A 15 17.00 -9.84 2.35
CA LEU A 15 15.90 -9.31 3.18
C LEU A 15 15.04 -10.43 3.74
N ARG A 16 14.49 -11.27 2.87
CA ARG A 16 13.58 -12.37 3.26
C ARG A 16 14.25 -13.34 4.23
N LYS A 17 15.56 -13.63 4.01
CA LYS A 17 16.34 -14.49 4.90
C LYS A 17 16.53 -13.85 6.27
N SER A 18 16.85 -12.57 6.33
CA SER A 18 17.01 -11.82 7.59
C SER A 18 15.72 -11.78 8.39
N LEU A 19 14.60 -11.52 7.72
CA LEU A 19 13.27 -11.50 8.35
C LEU A 19 12.86 -12.90 8.83
N ALA A 20 13.08 -13.94 8.06
CA ALA A 20 12.72 -15.30 8.42
C ALA A 20 13.51 -15.86 9.63
N ALA A 21 14.62 -15.23 9.99
CA ALA A 21 15.40 -15.58 11.18
C ALA A 21 14.83 -15.03 12.49
N ILE A 22 13.84 -14.14 12.40
CA ILE A 22 13.19 -13.47 13.54
C ILE A 22 11.83 -14.12 13.79
N ALA A 23 11.45 -14.29 15.05
CA ALA A 23 10.14 -14.83 15.41
C ALA A 23 9.01 -13.91 14.91
N LEU A 24 7.90 -14.48 14.45
CA LEU A 24 6.77 -13.69 13.95
C LEU A 24 6.27 -12.68 14.99
N SER A 25 6.16 -13.09 16.25
CA SER A 25 5.72 -12.20 17.34
C SER A 25 6.60 -10.97 17.54
N GLU A 26 7.89 -11.08 17.24
CA GLU A 26 8.84 -9.97 17.29
C GLU A 26 8.73 -9.10 16.04
N LEU A 27 8.64 -9.72 14.84
CA LEU A 27 8.43 -8.99 13.57
C LEU A 27 7.15 -8.15 13.56
N GLU A 28 6.13 -8.61 14.27
CA GLU A 28 4.80 -8.01 14.27
C GLU A 28 4.56 -7.03 15.44
N SER A 29 5.58 -6.81 16.27
CA SER A 29 5.53 -5.83 17.36
C SER A 29 5.72 -4.41 16.85
N GLU A 30 5.26 -3.41 17.61
CA GLU A 30 5.47 -1.98 17.32
C GLU A 30 6.96 -1.59 17.30
N GLN A 31 7.80 -2.28 18.09
CA GLN A 31 9.24 -2.05 18.16
C GLN A 31 10.04 -2.97 17.22
N SER A 32 9.39 -3.53 16.20
CA SER A 32 10.05 -4.42 15.24
C SER A 32 11.19 -3.74 14.47
N GLY A 33 12.35 -4.40 14.38
CA GLY A 33 13.44 -3.98 13.49
C GLY A 33 13.23 -4.32 12.00
N ALA A 34 12.05 -4.76 11.62
CA ALA A 34 11.76 -5.20 10.26
C ALA A 34 11.88 -4.06 9.22
N ILE A 35 11.48 -2.84 9.62
CA ILE A 35 11.56 -1.65 8.75
C ILE A 35 13.02 -1.26 8.50
N ASP A 36 13.89 -1.37 9.51
CA ASP A 36 15.32 -1.11 9.34
C ASP A 36 15.97 -2.13 8.41
N LEU A 37 15.62 -3.42 8.55
CA LEU A 37 16.06 -4.45 7.61
C LEU A 37 15.59 -4.15 6.19
N PHE A 38 14.36 -3.72 6.00
CA PHE A 38 13.83 -3.33 4.69
C PHE A 38 14.66 -2.18 4.08
N ARG A 39 15.02 -1.17 4.88
CA ARG A 39 15.85 -0.05 4.44
C ARG A 39 17.26 -0.50 4.05
N VAL A 40 17.90 -1.35 4.88
CA VAL A 40 19.25 -1.89 4.63
C VAL A 40 19.30 -2.68 3.32
N HIS A 41 18.30 -3.49 3.07
CA HIS A 41 18.23 -4.36 1.89
C HIS A 41 17.61 -3.70 0.64
N SER A 42 17.65 -2.37 0.54
CA SER A 42 17.19 -1.58 -0.62
C SER A 42 15.69 -1.67 -0.91
N GLY A 43 14.90 -2.12 0.06
CA GLY A 43 13.45 -2.22 -0.08
C GLY A 43 12.74 -0.92 -0.48
N PRO A 44 13.11 0.27 0.07
CA PRO A 44 12.51 1.54 -0.34
C PRO A 44 12.66 1.86 -1.83
N ASN A 45 13.66 1.31 -2.48
CA ASN A 45 13.94 1.56 -3.90
C ASN A 45 13.34 0.52 -4.85
N LEU A 46 12.48 -0.39 -4.37
CA LEU A 46 11.90 -1.48 -5.17
C LEU A 46 11.23 -0.96 -6.45
N VAL A 47 10.35 0.02 -6.34
CA VAL A 47 9.60 0.59 -7.48
C VAL A 47 10.20 1.89 -8.03
N VAL A 48 11.32 2.35 -7.46
CA VAL A 48 12.04 3.53 -7.95
C VAL A 48 12.65 3.19 -9.31
N PRO A 49 12.46 4.03 -10.36
CA PRO A 49 13.03 3.76 -11.68
C PRO A 49 14.58 3.63 -11.67
N ALA A 50 15.11 2.77 -12.52
CA ALA A 50 16.55 2.55 -12.64
C ALA A 50 17.33 3.82 -12.99
N SER A 51 16.72 4.76 -13.74
CA SER A 51 17.28 6.07 -14.06
C SER A 51 17.56 6.96 -12.84
N TYR A 52 16.92 6.66 -11.72
CA TYR A 52 17.16 7.33 -10.43
C TYR A 52 18.00 6.47 -9.46
N GLY A 53 18.53 5.34 -9.92
CA GLY A 53 19.31 4.43 -9.10
C GLY A 53 18.48 3.45 -8.28
N GLY A 54 17.21 3.29 -8.61
CA GLY A 54 16.32 2.29 -8.00
C GLY A 54 16.42 0.92 -8.67
N THR A 55 15.64 -0.01 -8.17
CA THR A 55 15.56 -1.37 -8.73
C THR A 55 14.78 -1.39 -10.05
N GLY A 56 13.81 -0.49 -10.21
CA GLY A 56 12.97 -0.42 -11.41
C GLY A 56 12.10 -1.66 -11.59
N ALA A 57 11.62 -2.24 -10.49
CA ALA A 57 10.80 -3.44 -10.55
C ALA A 57 9.56 -3.21 -11.43
N THR A 58 9.28 -4.13 -12.33
CA THR A 58 8.03 -4.18 -13.09
C THR A 58 6.85 -4.43 -12.14
N ALA A 59 5.62 -4.23 -12.61
CA ALA A 59 4.44 -4.51 -11.80
C ALA A 59 4.37 -5.98 -11.39
N LEU A 60 4.71 -6.90 -12.29
CA LEU A 60 4.77 -8.33 -11.99
C LEU A 60 5.84 -8.66 -10.93
N GLU A 61 7.01 -8.09 -11.04
CA GLU A 61 8.09 -8.28 -10.07
C GLU A 61 7.71 -7.71 -8.71
N ALA A 62 7.10 -6.52 -8.66
CA ALA A 62 6.64 -5.89 -7.44
C ALA A 62 5.58 -6.74 -6.71
N VAL A 63 4.56 -7.27 -7.41
CA VAL A 63 3.54 -8.11 -6.77
C VAL A 63 4.12 -9.42 -6.25
N ARG A 64 5.06 -10.04 -6.97
CA ARG A 64 5.75 -11.25 -6.51
C ARG A 64 6.59 -10.99 -5.26
N ALA A 65 7.39 -9.93 -5.27
CA ALA A 65 8.22 -9.55 -4.13
C ALA A 65 7.37 -9.23 -2.90
N VAL A 66 6.29 -8.48 -3.06
CA VAL A 66 5.35 -8.12 -1.99
C VAL A 66 4.62 -9.34 -1.45
N ARG A 67 4.18 -10.28 -2.31
CA ARG A 67 3.58 -11.56 -1.88
C ARG A 67 4.55 -12.39 -1.05
N ALA A 68 5.81 -12.48 -1.47
CA ALA A 68 6.83 -13.19 -0.72
C ALA A 68 7.08 -12.58 0.67
N LEU A 69 7.14 -11.24 0.76
CA LEU A 69 7.28 -10.54 2.04
C LEU A 69 6.06 -10.71 2.93
N GLY A 70 4.84 -10.66 2.38
CA GLY A 70 3.60 -10.87 3.13
C GLY A 70 3.54 -12.22 3.83
N ALA A 71 4.15 -13.26 3.24
CA ALA A 71 4.24 -14.56 3.87
C ALA A 71 5.26 -14.62 5.03
N VAL A 72 6.18 -13.67 5.14
CA VAL A 72 7.23 -13.64 6.17
C VAL A 72 6.95 -12.62 7.24
N ALA A 73 6.65 -11.37 6.85
CA ALA A 73 6.49 -10.21 7.73
C ALA A 73 5.26 -9.38 7.34
N PRO A 74 4.05 -9.79 7.78
CA PRO A 74 2.79 -9.12 7.48
C PRO A 74 2.79 -7.61 7.72
N SER A 75 3.15 -7.17 8.92
CA SER A 75 3.17 -5.74 9.29
C SER A 75 4.10 -4.92 8.42
N LEU A 76 5.33 -5.40 8.20
CA LEU A 76 6.27 -4.75 7.29
C LEU A 76 5.66 -4.59 5.89
N THR A 77 5.04 -5.66 5.37
CA THR A 77 4.47 -5.65 4.03
C THR A 77 3.32 -4.67 3.91
N VAL A 78 2.45 -4.58 4.92
CA VAL A 78 1.35 -3.60 4.96
C VAL A 78 1.88 -2.17 5.10
N ALA A 79 2.92 -1.95 5.90
CA ALA A 79 3.56 -0.66 6.03
C ALA A 79 4.14 -0.18 4.70
N THR A 80 4.92 -1.05 4.04
CA THR A 80 5.70 -0.70 2.85
C THR A 80 4.88 -0.68 1.56
N MET A 81 3.72 -1.35 1.50
CA MET A 81 2.84 -1.23 0.34
C MET A 81 2.36 0.22 0.12
N MET A 82 2.15 0.99 1.20
CA MET A 82 1.77 2.40 1.11
C MET A 82 2.94 3.27 0.65
N HIS A 83 4.16 2.93 1.05
CA HIS A 83 5.37 3.56 0.53
C HIS A 83 5.52 3.32 -0.98
N HIS A 84 5.39 2.08 -1.44
CA HIS A 84 5.48 1.76 -2.87
C HIS A 84 4.43 2.49 -3.71
N PHE A 85 3.19 2.56 -3.21
CA PHE A 85 2.14 3.36 -3.83
C PHE A 85 2.51 4.85 -3.93
N SER A 86 2.95 5.46 -2.83
CA SER A 86 3.31 6.88 -2.79
C SER A 86 4.48 7.20 -3.70
N VAL A 87 5.54 6.40 -3.63
CA VAL A 87 6.74 6.57 -4.47
C VAL A 87 6.40 6.38 -5.95
N GLY A 88 5.71 5.31 -6.31
CA GLY A 88 5.29 5.07 -7.71
C GLY A 88 4.43 6.21 -8.25
N SER A 89 3.51 6.75 -7.44
CA SER A 89 2.67 7.90 -7.81
C SER A 89 3.49 9.18 -8.02
N LEU A 90 4.47 9.45 -7.17
CA LEU A 90 5.34 10.63 -7.29
C LEU A 90 6.21 10.57 -8.56
N PHE A 91 6.79 9.40 -8.88
CA PHE A 91 7.56 9.24 -10.12
C PHE A 91 6.67 9.37 -11.36
N GLY A 92 5.48 8.77 -11.36
CA GLY A 92 4.51 8.96 -12.44
C GLY A 92 4.07 10.42 -12.60
N MET A 93 3.91 11.15 -11.50
CA MET A 93 3.58 12.57 -11.52
C MET A 93 4.70 13.41 -12.17
N ALA A 94 5.96 13.07 -11.93
CA ALA A 94 7.09 13.76 -12.53
C ALA A 94 7.17 13.56 -14.05
N GLU A 95 6.72 12.42 -14.57
CA GLU A 95 6.65 12.17 -16.02
C GLU A 95 5.60 13.05 -16.70
N VAL A 96 4.54 13.42 -15.99
CA VAL A 96 3.42 14.22 -16.51
C VAL A 96 3.64 15.73 -16.30
N ALA A 97 4.10 16.09 -15.12
CA ALA A 97 4.15 17.48 -14.63
C ALA A 97 5.48 17.78 -13.91
N GLY A 98 6.59 17.24 -14.38
CA GLY A 98 7.90 17.37 -13.75
C GLY A 98 8.36 18.81 -13.64
N THR A 99 8.63 19.25 -12.41
CA THR A 99 9.30 20.50 -12.09
C THR A 99 10.72 20.21 -11.60
N PRO A 100 11.68 21.14 -11.75
CA PRO A 100 13.03 20.93 -11.20
C PRO A 100 13.04 20.57 -9.72
N THR A 101 12.09 21.09 -8.95
CA THR A 101 11.98 20.84 -7.50
C THR A 101 11.46 19.43 -7.22
N LEU A 102 10.41 18.99 -7.92
CA LEU A 102 9.92 17.61 -7.81
C LEU A 102 11.03 16.62 -8.20
N GLU A 103 11.75 16.89 -9.28
CA GLU A 103 12.89 16.09 -9.74
C GLU A 103 13.98 15.98 -8.65
N ALA A 104 14.32 17.11 -7.99
CA ALA A 104 15.27 17.13 -6.89
C ALA A 104 14.79 16.31 -5.68
N ALA A 105 13.50 16.41 -5.35
CA ALA A 105 12.88 15.62 -4.27
C ALA A 105 12.94 14.12 -4.58
N LEU A 106 12.63 13.71 -5.81
CA LEU A 106 12.69 12.31 -6.25
C LEU A 106 14.12 11.74 -6.20
N ARG A 107 15.12 12.53 -6.61
CA ARG A 107 16.53 12.12 -6.49
C ARG A 107 16.94 11.95 -5.03
N ARG A 108 16.45 12.81 -4.14
CA ARG A 108 16.68 12.69 -2.70
C ARG A 108 16.01 11.44 -2.13
N ILE A 109 14.74 11.19 -2.46
CA ILE A 109 13.99 9.98 -2.05
C ILE A 109 14.75 8.72 -2.45
N ALA A 110 15.15 8.61 -3.72
CA ALA A 110 15.88 7.47 -4.25
C ALA A 110 17.28 7.31 -3.63
N GLY A 111 18.07 8.40 -3.62
CA GLY A 111 19.47 8.37 -3.17
C GLY A 111 19.63 8.11 -1.70
N GLN A 112 18.72 8.59 -0.86
CA GLN A 112 18.72 8.39 0.60
C GLN A 112 17.88 7.21 1.05
N ARG A 113 17.20 6.50 0.13
CA ARG A 113 16.28 5.39 0.43
C ARG A 113 15.22 5.82 1.44
N MET A 114 14.64 7.00 1.22
CA MET A 114 13.66 7.58 2.14
C MET A 114 12.39 6.73 2.18
N LEU A 115 11.85 6.57 3.36
CA LEU A 115 10.52 5.99 3.56
C LEU A 115 9.46 7.09 3.45
N VAL A 116 8.53 6.89 2.54
CA VAL A 116 7.45 7.84 2.26
C VAL A 116 6.15 7.30 2.82
N ALA A 117 5.58 7.99 3.81
CA ALA A 117 4.27 7.68 4.34
C ALA A 117 3.16 8.33 3.50
N SER A 118 2.00 7.68 3.46
CA SER A 118 0.83 8.14 2.71
C SER A 118 -0.21 8.77 3.64
N GLY A 119 -0.35 10.09 3.58
CA GLY A 119 -1.31 10.89 4.34
C GLY A 119 -2.52 11.31 3.51
N PHE A 120 -3.21 10.35 2.89
CA PHE A 120 -4.44 10.65 2.14
C PHE A 120 -5.70 10.42 2.99
N ALA A 121 -5.69 9.45 3.89
CA ALA A 121 -6.84 9.13 4.74
C ALA A 121 -6.97 10.10 5.92
N GLU A 122 -8.22 10.51 6.22
CA GLU A 122 -8.55 11.40 7.36
C GLU A 122 -9.44 10.72 8.41
N GLY A 123 -9.62 9.40 8.32
CA GLY A 123 -10.41 8.62 9.26
C GLY A 123 -11.90 8.92 9.27
N ARG A 124 -12.44 9.48 8.19
CA ARG A 124 -13.85 9.83 8.04
C ARG A 124 -14.56 8.85 7.10
N VAL A 125 -15.64 8.28 7.57
CA VAL A 125 -16.45 7.35 6.75
C VAL A 125 -17.14 8.12 5.61
N GLY A 126 -17.02 7.59 4.39
CA GLY A 126 -17.68 8.19 3.20
C GLY A 126 -16.96 9.40 2.61
N GLN A 127 -15.81 9.80 3.13
CA GLN A 127 -15.01 10.85 2.52
C GLN A 127 -14.07 10.25 1.47
N GLY A 128 -14.10 10.81 0.26
CA GLY A 128 -13.14 10.47 -0.80
C GLY A 128 -11.74 10.98 -0.45
N ILE A 129 -10.73 10.22 -0.81
CA ILE A 129 -9.31 10.58 -0.56
C ILE A 129 -8.86 11.84 -1.34
N LEU A 130 -9.62 12.23 -2.36
CA LEU A 130 -9.40 13.43 -3.17
C LEU A 130 -10.15 14.67 -2.66
N ALA A 131 -10.90 14.54 -1.56
CA ALA A 131 -11.62 15.66 -0.93
C ALA A 131 -11.07 15.90 0.49
N PRO A 132 -9.80 16.36 0.63
CA PRO A 132 -9.18 16.56 1.93
C PRO A 132 -9.85 17.69 2.69
N THR A 133 -9.86 17.58 4.03
CA THR A 133 -10.24 18.68 4.92
C THR A 133 -9.03 19.34 5.57
N MET A 134 -7.84 18.75 5.44
CA MET A 134 -6.58 19.34 5.89
C MET A 134 -6.32 20.63 5.09
N GLN A 135 -6.23 21.76 5.78
CA GLN A 135 -6.11 23.08 5.15
C GLN A 135 -4.65 23.46 4.95
N ALA A 136 -4.32 24.00 3.78
CA ALA A 136 -3.04 24.63 3.50
C ALA A 136 -3.29 26.11 3.22
N ARG A 137 -3.00 26.98 4.20
CA ARG A 137 -3.17 28.42 4.12
C ARG A 137 -1.92 29.07 3.50
N PRO A 138 -2.05 29.85 2.41
CA PRO A 138 -0.93 30.53 1.80
C PRO A 138 -0.30 31.55 2.77
N VAL A 139 1.02 31.62 2.78
CA VAL A 139 1.84 32.61 3.48
C VAL A 139 3.01 33.02 2.59
N ASP A 140 3.81 34.01 3.01
CA ASP A 140 5.00 34.38 2.25
C ASP A 140 5.99 33.20 2.14
N GLY A 141 6.33 32.83 0.90
CA GLY A 141 7.26 31.75 0.58
C GLY A 141 6.68 30.32 0.67
N GLY A 142 5.38 30.11 0.98
CA GLY A 142 4.82 28.77 1.07
C GLY A 142 3.43 28.68 1.67
N PHE A 143 3.21 27.65 2.47
CA PHE A 143 1.93 27.34 3.09
C PHE A 143 2.10 26.97 4.56
N VAL A 144 1.14 27.32 5.37
CA VAL A 144 0.98 26.78 6.73
C VAL A 144 -0.13 25.74 6.70
N ILE A 145 0.21 24.53 7.09
CA ILE A 145 -0.68 23.35 7.01
C ILE A 145 -1.16 22.97 8.40
N ASN A 146 -2.47 22.79 8.54
CA ASN A 146 -3.12 22.32 9.76
C ASN A 146 -4.10 21.20 9.45
N GLY A 147 -4.06 20.13 10.26
CA GLY A 147 -5.01 19.05 10.16
C GLY A 147 -4.49 17.71 10.68
N VAL A 148 -5.25 16.66 10.38
CA VAL A 148 -5.00 15.30 10.89
C VAL A 148 -5.16 14.30 9.77
N LYS A 149 -4.19 13.37 9.66
CA LYS A 149 -4.24 12.22 8.76
C LYS A 149 -4.20 10.93 9.56
N LYS A 150 -5.09 9.98 9.26
CA LYS A 150 -5.14 8.65 9.88
C LYS A 150 -5.99 7.65 9.11
N PRO A 151 -5.61 6.35 9.09
CA PRO A 151 -4.29 5.86 9.52
C PRO A 151 -3.20 6.23 8.52
N CYS A 152 -1.99 6.52 9.02
CA CYS A 152 -0.78 6.68 8.22
C CYS A 152 0.18 5.54 8.57
N SER A 153 0.38 4.60 7.67
CA SER A 153 1.39 3.55 7.84
C SER A 153 2.79 4.14 7.75
N LEU A 154 3.77 3.54 8.44
CA LEU A 154 5.13 4.05 8.60
C LEU A 154 5.22 5.36 9.41
N ALA A 155 4.21 5.76 10.16
CA ALA A 155 4.19 7.07 10.84
C ALA A 155 5.41 7.31 11.74
N ASP A 156 5.92 6.28 12.43
CA ASP A 156 7.09 6.40 13.31
C ASP A 156 8.43 6.30 12.59
N SER A 157 8.44 5.79 11.36
CA SER A 157 9.67 5.50 10.60
C SER A 157 9.78 6.27 9.28
N MET A 158 8.79 7.09 8.94
CA MET A 158 8.83 7.89 7.71
C MET A 158 9.92 8.95 7.74
N ASP A 159 10.50 9.22 6.58
CA ASP A 159 11.35 10.38 6.34
C ASP A 159 10.56 11.52 5.68
N LEU A 160 9.48 11.17 4.98
CA LEU A 160 8.62 12.09 4.25
C LEU A 160 7.16 11.65 4.36
N LEU A 161 6.27 12.60 4.62
CA LEU A 161 4.82 12.42 4.50
C LEU A 161 4.34 13.02 3.18
N THR A 162 3.64 12.26 2.35
CA THR A 162 2.83 12.80 1.26
C THR A 162 1.42 13.02 1.77
N ALA A 163 0.89 14.25 1.70
CA ALA A 163 -0.43 14.55 2.23
C ALA A 163 -1.30 15.31 1.21
N SER A 164 -2.52 14.83 0.99
CA SER A 164 -3.53 15.61 0.28
C SER A 164 -3.97 16.79 1.14
N VAL A 165 -4.01 18.00 0.56
CA VAL A 165 -4.37 19.23 1.23
C VAL A 165 -5.41 20.02 0.43
N ALA A 166 -6.25 20.77 1.12
CA ALA A 166 -7.21 21.70 0.53
C ALA A 166 -6.56 23.08 0.43
N LEU A 167 -6.37 23.54 -0.79
CA LEU A 167 -5.83 24.85 -1.12
C LEU A 167 -6.99 25.85 -1.38
N PRO A 168 -6.97 27.06 -0.82
CA PRO A 168 -8.00 28.05 -1.14
C PRO A 168 -7.83 28.56 -2.58
N SER A 169 -8.91 28.55 -3.35
CA SER A 169 -8.97 29.13 -4.69
C SER A 169 -9.52 30.56 -4.62
N PRO A 170 -9.15 31.46 -5.56
CA PRO A 170 -9.61 32.85 -5.60
C PRO A 170 -11.14 33.01 -5.66
N ASP A 171 -11.87 32.04 -6.20
CA ASP A 171 -13.33 32.03 -6.29
C ASP A 171 -14.04 31.57 -5.00
N GLY A 172 -13.27 31.26 -3.96
CA GLY A 172 -13.78 30.75 -2.68
C GLY A 172 -13.99 29.23 -2.63
N SER A 173 -13.69 28.51 -3.72
CA SER A 173 -13.63 27.05 -3.74
C SER A 173 -12.32 26.54 -3.13
N THR A 174 -12.19 25.23 -3.04
CA THR A 174 -10.94 24.58 -2.63
C THR A 174 -10.41 23.69 -3.74
N GLU A 175 -9.11 23.75 -3.98
CA GLU A 175 -8.40 22.90 -4.91
C GLU A 175 -7.62 21.82 -4.16
N LEU A 176 -7.46 20.67 -4.78
CA LEU A 176 -6.64 19.59 -4.25
C LEU A 176 -5.16 19.91 -4.50
N GLY A 177 -4.36 19.92 -3.44
CA GLY A 177 -2.90 19.93 -3.51
C GLY A 177 -2.29 18.67 -2.92
N LEU A 178 -1.04 18.38 -3.26
CA LEU A 178 -0.23 17.36 -2.64
C LEU A 178 1.00 18.00 -1.99
N ALA A 179 1.09 17.91 -0.67
CA ALA A 179 2.23 18.40 0.09
C ALA A 179 3.24 17.28 0.34
N LEU A 180 4.53 17.59 0.16
CA LEU A 180 5.68 16.76 0.51
C LEU A 180 6.28 17.31 1.80
N ILE A 181 6.01 16.66 2.94
CA ILE A 181 6.30 17.19 4.27
C ILE A 181 7.40 16.35 4.92
N PRO A 182 8.60 16.91 5.20
CA PRO A 182 9.63 16.21 5.97
C PRO A 182 9.11 15.76 7.34
N ALA A 183 9.51 14.59 7.80
CA ALA A 183 9.01 14.04 9.06
C ALA A 183 9.54 14.78 10.30
N ASP A 184 10.69 15.47 10.15
CA ASP A 184 11.38 16.22 11.20
C ASP A 184 11.00 17.69 11.27
N VAL A 185 9.96 18.13 10.52
CA VAL A 185 9.52 19.51 10.53
C VAL A 185 8.80 19.87 11.84
N ASP A 186 9.03 21.08 12.34
CA ASP A 186 8.35 21.59 13.53
C ASP A 186 6.81 21.58 13.33
N GLY A 187 6.09 21.13 14.34
CA GLY A 187 4.61 21.05 14.33
C GLY A 187 4.04 19.75 13.80
N LEU A 188 4.84 18.83 13.20
CA LEU A 188 4.41 17.47 12.89
C LEU A 188 4.56 16.60 14.14
N THR A 189 3.50 15.88 14.51
CA THR A 189 3.51 14.94 15.64
C THR A 189 2.77 13.66 15.30
N VAL A 190 3.28 12.54 15.82
CA VAL A 190 2.67 11.22 15.67
C VAL A 190 1.96 10.84 16.97
N HIS A 191 0.76 10.31 16.86
CA HIS A 191 -0.06 9.91 18.00
C HIS A 191 -0.56 8.48 17.80
N PRO A 192 -0.54 7.62 18.85
CA PRO A 192 -1.09 6.28 18.76
C PRO A 192 -2.54 6.28 18.27
N PHE A 193 -2.81 5.47 17.25
CA PHE A 193 -4.14 5.31 16.68
C PHE A 193 -4.50 3.84 16.49
N TRP A 194 -3.56 3.04 15.98
CA TRP A 194 -3.76 1.62 15.77
C TRP A 194 -3.68 0.89 17.10
N SER A 195 -4.78 0.30 17.57
CA SER A 195 -4.88 -0.30 18.91
C SER A 195 -5.10 -1.81 18.90
N THR A 196 -5.23 -2.43 17.72
CA THR A 196 -5.32 -3.89 17.60
C THR A 196 -3.93 -4.51 17.50
N PHE A 197 -3.78 -5.73 18.07
CA PHE A 197 -2.54 -6.49 17.98
C PHE A 197 -2.16 -6.89 16.54
N ALA A 198 -3.16 -7.05 15.66
CA ALA A 198 -2.94 -7.42 14.28
C ALA A 198 -2.37 -6.23 13.52
N LEU A 199 -1.23 -6.44 12.84
CA LEU A 199 -0.52 -5.43 12.04
C LEU A 199 -0.04 -4.21 12.84
N ALA A 200 0.22 -4.36 14.14
CA ALA A 200 0.74 -3.28 14.99
C ALA A 200 2.10 -2.74 14.49
N GLY A 201 2.99 -3.63 14.03
CA GLY A 201 4.28 -3.24 13.45
C GLY A 201 4.21 -2.48 12.13
N ALA A 202 2.99 -2.26 11.56
CA ALA A 202 2.82 -1.38 10.40
C ALA A 202 2.84 0.10 10.75
N GLN A 203 2.85 0.47 12.04
CA GLN A 203 2.91 1.85 12.53
C GLN A 203 1.82 2.74 11.91
N SER A 204 0.58 2.22 11.81
CA SER A 204 -0.52 2.91 11.14
C SER A 204 -1.20 3.90 12.11
N HIS A 205 -0.48 4.97 12.46
CA HIS A 205 -0.85 5.93 13.47
C HIS A 205 -1.55 7.19 12.93
N GLU A 206 -1.90 8.10 13.83
CA GLU A 206 -2.43 9.41 13.51
C GLU A 206 -1.27 10.41 13.42
N VAL A 207 -1.19 11.13 12.30
CA VAL A 207 -0.24 12.23 12.10
C VAL A 207 -1.00 13.55 12.19
N ARG A 208 -0.55 14.43 13.07
CA ARG A 208 -1.09 15.78 13.25
C ARG A 208 -0.09 16.82 12.76
N LEU A 209 -0.61 17.78 12.02
CA LEU A 209 0.09 18.97 11.59
C LEU A 209 -0.52 20.18 12.32
N ASN A 210 0.31 20.90 13.03
CA ASN A 210 -0.10 22.09 13.78
C ASN A 210 0.84 23.24 13.43
N ASP A 211 0.34 24.17 12.62
CA ASP A 211 1.07 25.28 12.05
C ASP A 211 2.38 24.88 11.32
N VAL A 212 2.35 23.77 10.62
CA VAL A 212 3.51 23.27 9.87
C VAL A 212 3.74 24.14 8.64
N PHE A 213 4.90 24.78 8.54
CA PHE A 213 5.33 25.50 7.35
C PHE A 213 5.90 24.54 6.31
N VAL A 214 5.42 24.69 5.06
CA VAL A 214 5.90 23.91 3.89
C VAL A 214 6.18 24.93 2.78
N GLY A 215 7.36 24.85 2.17
CA GLY A 215 7.75 25.72 1.06
C GLY A 215 6.82 25.59 -0.15
N ALA A 216 6.66 26.64 -0.92
CA ALA A 216 5.77 26.66 -2.07
C ALA A 216 6.14 25.57 -3.09
N GLU A 217 7.41 25.25 -3.22
CA GLU A 217 7.95 24.22 -4.11
C GLU A 217 7.67 22.77 -3.63
N GLU A 218 7.37 22.60 -2.36
CA GLU A 218 7.04 21.29 -1.76
C GLU A 218 5.53 21.00 -1.78
N VAL A 219 4.73 21.94 -2.29
CA VAL A 219 3.28 21.76 -2.49
C VAL A 219 2.99 21.71 -3.98
N LEU A 220 2.64 20.52 -4.45
CA LEU A 220 2.28 20.30 -5.85
C LEU A 220 0.83 20.69 -6.06
N VAL A 221 0.63 21.76 -6.84
CA VAL A 221 -0.70 22.26 -7.21
C VAL A 221 -0.98 21.83 -8.64
N PRO A 222 -2.10 21.15 -8.92
CA PRO A 222 -2.47 20.78 -10.27
C PRO A 222 -2.64 22.02 -11.15
N GLN A 223 -1.92 22.07 -12.28
CA GLN A 223 -2.17 23.09 -13.29
C GLN A 223 -3.43 22.73 -14.09
N PRO A 224 -4.31 23.67 -14.43
CA PRO A 224 -5.56 23.39 -15.14
C PRO A 224 -5.37 22.56 -16.40
N GLU A 225 -4.29 22.80 -17.15
CA GLU A 225 -3.95 22.10 -18.39
C GLU A 225 -3.52 20.65 -18.18
N LEU A 226 -3.19 20.29 -16.94
CA LEU A 226 -2.73 18.95 -16.57
C LEU A 226 -3.77 18.12 -15.80
N ILE A 227 -4.93 18.70 -15.47
CA ILE A 227 -5.95 18.05 -14.64
C ILE A 227 -6.38 16.71 -15.23
N GLU A 228 -6.63 16.63 -16.54
CA GLU A 228 -7.04 15.39 -17.20
C GLU A 228 -5.96 14.30 -17.05
N LYS A 229 -4.69 14.65 -17.30
CA LYS A 229 -3.56 13.74 -17.15
C LYS A 229 -3.33 13.31 -15.69
N LEU A 230 -3.57 14.21 -14.74
CA LEU A 230 -3.46 13.89 -13.31
C LEU A 230 -4.60 12.97 -12.85
N LEU A 231 -5.79 13.10 -13.41
CA LEU A 231 -6.89 12.15 -13.18
C LEU A 231 -6.58 10.77 -13.76
N GLU A 232 -5.99 10.69 -14.97
CA GLU A 232 -5.50 9.44 -15.54
C GLU A 232 -4.43 8.81 -14.62
N LEU A 233 -3.45 9.60 -14.19
CA LEU A 233 -2.39 9.15 -13.27
C LEU A 233 -2.96 8.68 -11.93
N HIS A 234 -3.99 9.35 -11.41
CA HIS A 234 -4.70 8.89 -10.22
C HIS A 234 -5.32 7.51 -10.45
N GLY A 235 -5.94 7.27 -11.60
CA GLY A 235 -6.44 5.95 -12.00
C GLY A 235 -5.34 4.89 -11.99
N VAL A 236 -4.17 5.20 -12.55
CA VAL A 236 -2.98 4.33 -12.51
C VAL A 236 -2.55 4.05 -11.06
N GLY A 237 -2.50 5.07 -10.21
CA GLY A 237 -2.19 4.94 -8.79
C GLY A 237 -3.17 4.00 -8.08
N LEU A 238 -4.48 4.12 -8.35
CA LEU A 238 -5.49 3.23 -7.78
C LEU A 238 -5.32 1.78 -8.26
N ILE A 239 -4.95 1.55 -9.52
CA ILE A 239 -4.66 0.20 -10.04
C ILE A 239 -3.48 -0.39 -9.27
N TRP A 240 -2.38 0.34 -9.14
CA TRP A 240 -1.21 -0.08 -8.38
C TRP A 240 -1.56 -0.39 -6.92
N PHE A 241 -2.33 0.48 -6.27
CA PHE A 241 -2.78 0.29 -4.90
C PHE A 241 -3.56 -1.02 -4.71
N GLN A 242 -4.55 -1.31 -5.59
CA GLN A 242 -5.31 -2.55 -5.51
C GLN A 242 -4.43 -3.77 -5.74
N MET A 243 -3.53 -3.70 -6.69
CA MET A 243 -2.63 -4.79 -7.05
C MET A 243 -1.67 -5.14 -5.90
N ILE A 244 -1.03 -4.15 -5.30
CA ILE A 244 -0.08 -4.36 -4.18
C ILE A 244 -0.81 -4.89 -2.92
N ILE A 245 -2.01 -4.38 -2.61
CA ILE A 245 -2.84 -4.92 -1.52
C ILE A 245 -3.15 -6.40 -1.77
N CYS A 246 -3.61 -6.77 -2.98
CA CYS A 246 -3.89 -8.15 -3.33
C CYS A 246 -2.67 -9.04 -3.09
N ALA A 247 -1.49 -8.61 -3.52
CA ALA A 247 -0.24 -9.34 -3.34
C ALA A 247 0.11 -9.53 -1.86
N ALA A 248 0.07 -8.46 -1.06
CA ALA A 248 0.39 -8.46 0.35
C ALA A 248 -0.48 -9.47 1.14
N TYR A 249 -1.78 -9.39 0.99
CA TYR A 249 -2.70 -10.25 1.75
C TYR A 249 -2.78 -11.67 1.21
N THR A 250 -2.56 -11.90 -0.08
CA THR A 250 -2.36 -13.25 -0.63
C THR A 250 -1.11 -13.88 -0.02
N GLY A 251 -0.04 -13.12 0.19
CA GLY A 251 1.17 -13.57 0.89
C GLY A 251 0.89 -14.00 2.33
N ILE A 252 0.19 -13.16 3.11
CA ILE A 252 -0.20 -13.45 4.49
C ILE A 252 -1.00 -14.77 4.58
N ALA A 253 -2.01 -14.92 3.73
CA ALA A 253 -2.83 -16.13 3.68
C ALA A 253 -2.02 -17.34 3.21
N SER A 254 -1.08 -17.18 2.27
CA SER A 254 -0.22 -18.23 1.76
C SER A 254 0.62 -18.90 2.87
N ARG A 255 1.02 -18.15 3.92
CA ARG A 255 1.75 -18.72 5.06
C ARG A 255 0.92 -19.77 5.82
N LEU A 256 -0.37 -19.50 6.07
CA LEU A 256 -1.27 -20.46 6.70
C LEU A 256 -1.53 -21.67 5.79
N VAL A 257 -1.77 -21.43 4.52
CA VAL A 257 -1.95 -22.50 3.52
C VAL A 257 -0.72 -23.40 3.49
N HIS A 258 0.48 -22.82 3.47
CA HIS A 258 1.74 -23.56 3.48
C HIS A 258 1.87 -24.46 4.73
N GLN A 259 1.51 -23.97 5.91
CA GLN A 259 1.48 -24.78 7.13
C GLN A 259 0.54 -26.00 7.04
N VAL A 260 -0.63 -25.84 6.37
CA VAL A 260 -1.56 -26.96 6.12
C VAL A 260 -0.93 -28.02 5.22
N LEU A 261 -0.26 -27.57 4.14
CA LEU A 261 0.40 -28.46 3.17
C LEU A 261 1.58 -29.21 3.80
N GLU A 262 2.48 -28.49 4.48
CA GLU A 262 3.66 -29.07 5.15
C GLU A 262 3.28 -30.12 6.21
N ARG A 263 2.26 -29.80 7.01
CA ARG A 263 1.79 -30.70 8.08
C ARG A 263 0.82 -31.77 7.56
N SER A 264 0.56 -31.81 6.25
CA SER A 264 -0.38 -32.73 5.59
C SER A 264 -1.76 -32.79 6.26
N ARG A 265 -2.28 -31.64 6.71
CA ARG A 265 -3.59 -31.53 7.40
C ARG A 265 -4.75 -31.65 6.40
N GLY A 266 -5.83 -32.30 6.84
CA GLY A 266 -7.01 -32.59 6.01
C GLY A 266 -6.77 -33.67 4.97
N THR A 267 -7.74 -33.91 4.12
CA THR A 267 -7.64 -34.84 2.99
C THR A 267 -6.80 -34.27 1.86
N VAL A 268 -6.40 -35.09 0.90
CA VAL A 268 -5.74 -34.63 -0.34
C VAL A 268 -6.63 -33.62 -1.09
N SER A 269 -7.94 -33.88 -1.13
CA SER A 269 -8.90 -33.00 -1.78
C SER A 269 -8.99 -31.63 -1.11
N ASP A 270 -9.01 -31.58 0.24
CA ASP A 270 -9.04 -30.33 1.00
C ASP A 270 -7.80 -29.49 0.72
N ARG A 271 -6.62 -30.12 0.75
CA ARG A 271 -5.35 -29.44 0.47
C ARG A 271 -5.27 -28.93 -0.95
N ALA A 272 -5.72 -29.73 -1.93
CA ALA A 272 -5.73 -29.31 -3.32
C ALA A 272 -6.69 -28.11 -3.54
N ALA A 273 -7.91 -28.18 -2.99
CA ALA A 273 -8.87 -27.09 -3.08
C ALA A 273 -8.34 -25.79 -2.44
N LEU A 274 -7.70 -25.89 -1.28
CA LEU A 274 -7.09 -24.76 -0.58
C LEU A 274 -5.96 -24.13 -1.40
N ALA A 275 -5.04 -24.96 -1.93
CA ALA A 275 -3.94 -24.51 -2.78
C ALA A 275 -4.45 -23.84 -4.07
N VAL A 276 -5.45 -24.44 -4.75
CA VAL A 276 -6.05 -23.86 -5.96
C VAL A 276 -6.64 -22.48 -5.66
N ARG A 277 -7.36 -22.32 -4.54
CA ARG A 277 -7.99 -21.04 -4.19
C ARG A 277 -6.96 -19.93 -4.01
N ILE A 278 -5.88 -20.17 -3.24
CA ILE A 278 -4.89 -19.13 -2.98
C ILE A 278 -4.01 -18.84 -4.21
N GLU A 279 -3.68 -19.85 -5.01
CA GLU A 279 -2.93 -19.66 -6.26
C GLU A 279 -3.79 -18.98 -7.34
N SER A 280 -5.12 -19.17 -7.34
CA SER A 280 -6.04 -18.41 -8.21
C SER A 280 -6.01 -16.91 -7.86
N ALA A 281 -5.96 -16.56 -6.58
CA ALA A 281 -5.81 -15.17 -6.14
C ALA A 281 -4.49 -14.55 -6.64
N ALA A 282 -3.40 -15.31 -6.56
CA ALA A 282 -2.10 -14.90 -7.09
C ALA A 282 -2.15 -14.72 -8.62
N ALA A 283 -2.72 -15.68 -9.35
CA ALA A 283 -2.82 -15.62 -10.81
C ALA A 283 -3.66 -14.42 -11.28
N LEU A 284 -4.75 -14.09 -10.58
CA LEU A 284 -5.54 -12.87 -10.88
C LEU A 284 -4.71 -11.60 -10.67
N THR A 285 -3.94 -11.54 -9.60
CA THR A 285 -3.08 -10.38 -9.29
C THR A 285 -1.95 -10.25 -10.30
N GLU A 286 -1.28 -11.35 -10.67
CA GLU A 286 -0.24 -11.37 -11.71
C GLU A 286 -0.82 -11.02 -13.09
N GLY A 287 -2.02 -11.48 -13.43
CA GLY A 287 -2.71 -11.10 -14.67
C GLY A 287 -2.98 -9.61 -14.75
N LEU A 288 -3.34 -8.97 -13.64
CA LEU A 288 -3.48 -7.51 -13.55
C LEU A 288 -2.13 -6.82 -13.71
N ALA A 289 -1.08 -7.32 -13.07
CA ALA A 289 0.27 -6.78 -13.15
C ALA A 289 0.83 -6.81 -14.58
N LEU A 290 0.63 -7.92 -15.31
CA LEU A 290 1.03 -8.04 -16.72
C LEU A 290 0.31 -7.03 -17.63
N ARG A 291 -0.95 -6.68 -17.35
CA ARG A 291 -1.65 -5.62 -18.08
C ARG A 291 -1.01 -4.25 -17.81
N VAL A 292 -0.64 -3.98 -16.57
CA VAL A 292 0.08 -2.74 -16.21
C VAL A 292 1.44 -2.68 -16.91
N ASP A 293 2.19 -3.78 -16.91
CA ASP A 293 3.50 -3.87 -17.59
C ASP A 293 3.38 -3.71 -19.11
N SER A 294 2.23 -4.07 -19.71
CA SER A 294 1.95 -3.82 -21.15
C SER A 294 1.45 -2.39 -21.44
N GLY A 295 1.34 -1.53 -20.43
CA GLY A 295 0.87 -0.15 -20.58
C GLY A 295 -0.66 0.00 -20.58
N GLU A 296 -1.42 -1.07 -20.25
CA GLU A 296 -2.86 -1.01 -20.17
C GLU A 296 -3.29 -0.47 -18.79
N THR A 297 -3.54 0.84 -18.72
CA THR A 297 -3.86 1.54 -17.45
C THR A 297 -5.17 2.34 -17.50
N ALA A 298 -5.97 2.16 -18.55
CA ALA A 298 -7.23 2.87 -18.75
C ALA A 298 -8.35 2.41 -17.77
N ASN A 299 -9.50 3.03 -17.89
CA ASN A 299 -10.69 2.79 -17.04
C ASN A 299 -11.11 1.31 -16.98
N ASP A 300 -10.99 0.54 -18.09
CA ASP A 300 -11.22 -0.91 -18.08
C ASP A 300 -10.27 -1.65 -17.14
N THR A 301 -9.00 -1.27 -17.11
CA THR A 301 -8.03 -1.88 -16.20
C THR A 301 -8.30 -1.51 -14.74
N LEU A 302 -8.78 -0.30 -14.47
CA LEU A 302 -9.23 0.10 -13.13
C LEU A 302 -10.43 -0.73 -12.66
N ALA A 303 -11.42 -0.95 -13.55
CA ALA A 303 -12.55 -1.83 -13.25
C ALA A 303 -12.08 -3.27 -12.95
N ARG A 304 -11.16 -3.80 -13.74
CA ARG A 304 -10.55 -5.12 -13.52
C ARG A 304 -9.75 -5.18 -12.23
N ALA A 305 -9.08 -4.09 -11.84
CA ALA A 305 -8.38 -4.00 -10.57
C ALA A 305 -9.33 -4.15 -9.38
N LEU A 306 -10.49 -3.50 -9.41
CA LEU A 306 -11.53 -3.65 -8.38
C LEU A 306 -12.14 -5.05 -8.37
N VAL A 307 -12.43 -5.62 -9.54
CA VAL A 307 -12.91 -7.02 -9.65
C VAL A 307 -11.88 -7.98 -9.06
N THR A 308 -10.60 -7.85 -9.44
CA THR A 308 -9.50 -8.64 -8.88
C THR A 308 -9.42 -8.48 -7.37
N ARG A 309 -9.48 -7.24 -6.89
CA ARG A 309 -9.41 -6.92 -5.46
C ARG A 309 -10.47 -7.66 -4.64
N TYR A 310 -11.72 -7.65 -5.10
CA TYR A 310 -12.80 -8.28 -4.36
C TYR A 310 -12.79 -9.80 -4.49
N ALA A 311 -12.40 -10.35 -5.65
CA ALA A 311 -12.22 -11.79 -5.83
C ALA A 311 -11.05 -12.31 -4.94
N VAL A 312 -9.94 -11.60 -4.88
CA VAL A 312 -8.79 -11.91 -4.02
C VAL A 312 -9.19 -11.83 -2.54
N GLN A 313 -9.95 -10.81 -2.14
CA GLN A 313 -10.46 -10.71 -0.77
C GLN A 313 -11.27 -11.95 -0.37
N ASP A 314 -12.18 -12.41 -1.22
CA ASP A 314 -12.97 -13.62 -0.95
C ASP A 314 -12.08 -14.87 -0.87
N ALA A 315 -11.11 -14.98 -1.77
CA ALA A 315 -10.17 -16.09 -1.78
C ALA A 315 -9.28 -16.10 -0.52
N VAL A 316 -8.73 -14.94 -0.11
CA VAL A 316 -7.91 -14.77 1.09
C VAL A 316 -8.69 -15.14 2.34
N VAL A 317 -9.85 -14.52 2.56
CA VAL A 317 -10.71 -14.76 3.74
C VAL A 317 -11.15 -16.23 3.80
N GLY A 318 -11.61 -16.78 2.68
CA GLY A 318 -12.02 -18.18 2.60
C GLY A 318 -10.87 -19.16 2.81
N SER A 319 -9.67 -18.85 2.29
CA SER A 319 -8.48 -19.71 2.48
C SER A 319 -8.01 -19.70 3.92
N VAL A 320 -8.02 -18.54 4.58
CA VAL A 320 -7.64 -18.40 5.99
C VAL A 320 -8.60 -19.20 6.89
N GLY A 321 -9.91 -19.05 6.72
CA GLY A 321 -10.89 -19.80 7.49
C GLY A 321 -10.70 -21.31 7.36
N GLN A 322 -10.57 -21.80 6.13
CA GLN A 322 -10.35 -23.23 5.87
C GLN A 322 -8.98 -23.71 6.39
N ALA A 323 -7.93 -22.91 6.25
CA ALA A 323 -6.61 -23.27 6.77
C ALA A 323 -6.60 -23.42 8.30
N VAL A 324 -7.25 -22.50 9.03
CA VAL A 324 -7.40 -22.59 10.50
C VAL A 324 -8.17 -23.85 10.89
N GLU A 325 -9.27 -24.16 10.20
CA GLU A 325 -10.06 -25.37 10.44
C GLU A 325 -9.21 -26.64 10.24
N LEU A 326 -8.47 -26.75 9.14
CA LEU A 326 -7.63 -27.90 8.82
C LEU A 326 -6.43 -28.03 9.75
N LEU A 327 -5.83 -26.92 10.20
CA LEU A 327 -4.77 -26.95 11.21
C LEU A 327 -5.29 -27.45 12.55
N GLY A 328 -6.54 -27.19 12.87
CA GLY A 328 -7.26 -27.68 14.04
C GLY A 328 -7.02 -26.85 15.29
N GLY A 329 -7.92 -27.04 16.27
CA GLY A 329 -7.96 -26.26 17.52
C GLY A 329 -6.65 -26.26 18.31
N MET A 330 -5.92 -27.38 18.33
CA MET A 330 -4.63 -27.44 19.03
C MET A 330 -3.59 -26.51 18.41
N ALA A 331 -3.52 -26.42 17.09
CA ALA A 331 -2.61 -25.48 16.41
C ALA A 331 -2.99 -24.04 16.72
N TYR A 332 -4.28 -23.72 16.77
CA TYR A 332 -4.79 -22.39 17.09
C TYR A 332 -4.47 -21.97 18.54
N VAL A 333 -4.62 -22.89 19.51
CA VAL A 333 -4.42 -22.61 20.93
C VAL A 333 -2.94 -22.58 21.33
N SER A 334 -2.11 -23.43 20.69
CA SER A 334 -0.69 -23.57 21.05
C SER A 334 0.26 -22.69 20.22
N SER A 335 -0.23 -22.00 19.23
CA SER A 335 0.59 -21.13 18.35
C SER A 335 -0.08 -19.76 18.19
N SER A 336 0.56 -18.72 18.71
CA SER A 336 0.15 -17.33 18.48
C SER A 336 0.10 -16.98 16.99
N ASP A 337 0.96 -17.59 16.17
CA ASP A 337 1.10 -17.31 14.75
C ASP A 337 -0.17 -17.60 13.96
N VAL A 338 -0.85 -18.73 14.25
CA VAL A 338 -2.09 -19.10 13.52
C VAL A 338 -3.20 -18.08 13.77
N ALA A 339 -3.41 -17.72 15.04
CA ALA A 339 -4.42 -16.72 15.42
C ALA A 339 -4.05 -15.33 14.87
N TYR A 340 -2.77 -14.96 14.96
CA TYR A 340 -2.26 -13.69 14.44
C TYR A 340 -2.49 -13.58 12.93
N LEU A 341 -2.02 -14.54 12.14
CA LEU A 341 -2.14 -14.52 10.67
C LEU A 341 -3.60 -14.51 10.22
N ALA A 342 -4.47 -15.24 10.96
CA ALA A 342 -5.90 -15.23 10.70
C ALA A 342 -6.50 -13.83 10.91
N ALA A 343 -6.13 -13.14 11.99
CA ALA A 343 -6.58 -11.77 12.25
C ALA A 343 -6.00 -10.77 11.25
N ALA A 344 -4.69 -10.84 10.98
CA ALA A 344 -4.01 -9.93 10.06
C ALA A 344 -4.59 -9.99 8.64
N ALA A 345 -4.89 -11.21 8.14
CA ALA A 345 -5.45 -11.38 6.79
C ALA A 345 -6.84 -10.75 6.62
N GLN A 346 -7.65 -10.62 7.68
CA GLN A 346 -8.97 -9.99 7.61
C GLN A 346 -8.89 -8.49 7.27
N ALA A 347 -7.77 -7.83 7.58
CA ALA A 347 -7.59 -6.41 7.32
C ALA A 347 -7.66 -6.05 5.82
N ILE A 348 -7.52 -7.01 4.93
CA ILE A 348 -7.77 -6.81 3.50
C ILE A 348 -9.16 -6.16 3.26
N ALA A 349 -10.18 -6.48 4.04
CA ALA A 349 -11.53 -5.96 3.86
C ALA A 349 -11.68 -4.46 4.15
N PHE A 350 -10.74 -3.86 4.88
CA PHE A 350 -10.85 -2.49 5.38
C PHE A 350 -10.10 -1.45 4.54
N HIS A 351 -9.30 -1.88 3.58
CA HIS A 351 -8.63 -0.95 2.65
C HIS A 351 -9.63 -0.37 1.64
N PRO A 352 -9.55 0.95 1.36
CA PRO A 352 -10.41 1.60 0.37
C PRO A 352 -10.07 1.16 -1.09
N PRO A 353 -11.03 1.30 -2.00
CA PRO A 353 -12.42 1.56 -1.73
C PRO A 353 -13.15 0.32 -1.21
N SER A 354 -14.24 0.53 -0.45
CA SER A 354 -15.06 -0.59 0.04
C SER A 354 -15.92 -1.17 -1.07
N ARG A 355 -16.35 -2.44 -0.93
CA ARG A 355 -17.30 -3.05 -1.88
C ARG A 355 -18.57 -2.22 -2.03
N THR A 356 -19.05 -1.67 -0.93
CA THR A 356 -20.29 -0.88 -0.92
C THR A 356 -20.14 0.42 -1.69
N SER A 357 -19.01 1.12 -1.52
CA SER A 357 -18.80 2.41 -2.21
C SER A 357 -18.60 2.27 -3.72
N THR A 358 -18.17 1.10 -4.21
CA THR A 358 -17.93 0.86 -5.64
C THR A 358 -19.03 0.06 -6.33
N ALA A 359 -20.03 -0.41 -5.58
CA ALA A 359 -21.03 -1.34 -6.11
C ALA A 359 -21.82 -0.76 -7.29
N GLU A 360 -22.27 0.49 -7.18
CA GLU A 360 -23.02 1.17 -8.23
C GLU A 360 -22.16 1.41 -9.49
N GLY A 361 -20.92 1.88 -9.30
CA GLY A 361 -19.97 2.08 -10.41
C GLY A 361 -19.66 0.77 -11.15
N LEU A 362 -19.45 -0.32 -10.41
CA LEU A 362 -19.21 -1.63 -11.03
C LEU A 362 -20.43 -2.18 -11.77
N LEU A 363 -21.65 -2.00 -11.24
CA LEU A 363 -22.87 -2.39 -11.96
C LEU A 363 -23.04 -1.58 -13.25
N GLY A 364 -22.75 -0.27 -13.22
CA GLY A 364 -22.73 0.57 -14.42
C GLY A 364 -21.71 0.09 -15.44
N TYR A 365 -20.49 -0.25 -14.99
CA TYR A 365 -19.44 -0.79 -15.84
C TYR A 365 -19.87 -2.10 -16.51
N PHE A 366 -20.46 -3.04 -15.78
CA PHE A 366 -20.99 -4.29 -16.37
C PHE A 366 -22.16 -4.07 -17.31
N ALA A 367 -22.85 -2.94 -17.20
CA ALA A 367 -23.88 -2.51 -18.15
C ALA A 367 -23.33 -1.71 -19.36
N GLY A 368 -21.99 -1.62 -19.51
CA GLY A 368 -21.33 -0.97 -20.64
C GLY A 368 -21.04 0.52 -20.45
N GLN A 369 -21.16 1.04 -19.23
CA GLN A 369 -20.79 2.42 -18.90
C GLN A 369 -19.35 2.50 -18.38
N PRO A 370 -18.66 3.65 -18.48
CA PRO A 370 -17.38 3.85 -17.80
C PRO A 370 -17.50 3.65 -16.29
N LEU A 371 -16.47 3.04 -15.67
CA LEU A 371 -16.42 2.93 -14.22
C LEU A 371 -16.28 4.32 -13.60
N LEU A 372 -17.17 4.64 -12.66
CA LEU A 372 -17.07 5.81 -11.80
C LEU A 372 -16.66 5.34 -10.41
N VAL A 373 -15.56 5.86 -9.90
CA VAL A 373 -15.09 5.65 -8.53
C VAL A 373 -15.22 6.97 -7.80
N GLY A 374 -16.13 7.05 -6.84
CA GLY A 374 -16.37 8.20 -6.00
C GLY A 374 -15.39 8.33 -4.83
#